data_36e1c739f6bd215a9f68e409515f5fb3
#
_entry.id   36e1c739f6bd215a9f68e409515f5fb3
#
_cell.length_a   1.000
_cell.length_b   1.000
_cell.length_c   1.000
_cell.angle_alpha   90.00
_cell.angle_beta   90.00
_cell.angle_gamma   90.00
#
_symmetry.space_group_name_H-M   'P 1'
#
loop_
_entity.id
_entity.type
_entity.pdbx_description
1 polymer ?
#
loop_
_entity_poly.entity_id
_entity_poly.type
_entity_poly.pdbx_seq_one_letter_code
_entity_poly.pdbx_strand_id
1 'polypeptide(L)'
;MEFRCARHTQKIESLIYFYTSVLNFEILGKFINHNGYDGVFLGIKGENWHLEFTQSDETPNSKFDEDDALVFYPKTQKSYDEILRNLKKFEVPVLEAKNPY
;
A
#
# COMPACT_ATOMS: atom_id res chain seq x y z
N MET A 1 -2.08 14.53 15.21
CA MET A 1 -1.85 14.73 13.77
C MET A 1 -2.18 13.45 13.03
N GLU A 2 -2.97 13.57 11.98
CA GLU A 2 -3.19 12.45 11.07
C GLU A 2 -2.28 12.62 9.86
N PHE A 3 -1.90 11.49 9.26
CA PHE A 3 -1.08 11.50 8.06
C PHE A 3 -1.69 10.62 6.99
N ARG A 4 -1.69 11.12 5.76
CA ARG A 4 -2.18 10.40 4.60
C ARG A 4 -1.17 10.53 3.47
N CYS A 5 -0.85 9.42 2.83
CA CYS A 5 -0.05 9.39 1.61
C CYS A 5 -0.96 8.99 0.46
N ALA A 6 -1.09 9.84 -0.54
CA ALA A 6 -1.94 9.61 -1.69
C ALA A 6 -1.12 9.40 -2.95
N ARG A 7 -1.45 8.36 -3.72
CA ARG A 7 -0.79 8.04 -4.99
C ARG A 7 -1.82 7.73 -6.05
N HIS A 8 -1.59 8.21 -7.27
CA HIS A 8 -2.40 7.84 -8.42
C HIS A 8 -1.81 6.60 -9.09
N THR A 9 -2.68 5.70 -9.55
CA THR A 9 -2.26 4.42 -10.13
C THR A 9 -3.20 4.02 -11.26
N GLN A 10 -2.76 3.09 -12.08
CA GLN A 10 -3.63 2.40 -13.05
C GLN A 10 -3.94 0.96 -12.61
N LYS A 11 -3.49 0.54 -11.43
CA LYS A 11 -3.60 -0.85 -10.95
C LYS A 11 -4.13 -0.91 -9.53
N ILE A 12 -5.25 -0.22 -9.27
CA ILE A 12 -5.79 -0.11 -7.92
C ILE A 12 -6.15 -1.47 -7.31
N GLU A 13 -6.71 -2.39 -8.11
CA GLU A 13 -7.09 -3.72 -7.61
C GLU A 13 -5.86 -4.54 -7.20
N SER A 14 -4.76 -4.44 -7.94
CA SER A 14 -3.50 -5.11 -7.58
C SER A 14 -2.94 -4.57 -6.28
N LEU A 15 -3.04 -3.27 -6.06
CA LEU A 15 -2.58 -2.64 -4.83
C LEU A 15 -3.44 -3.05 -3.64
N ILE A 16 -4.76 -3.06 -3.80
CA ILE A 16 -5.67 -3.55 -2.75
C ILE A 16 -5.30 -4.98 -2.37
N TYR A 17 -5.12 -5.84 -3.37
CA TYR A 17 -4.77 -7.24 -3.12
C TYR A 17 -3.46 -7.36 -2.34
N PHE A 18 -2.42 -6.63 -2.75
CA PHE A 18 -1.12 -6.67 -2.09
C PHE A 18 -1.22 -6.21 -0.63
N TYR A 19 -1.79 -5.03 -0.41
CA TYR A 19 -1.81 -4.45 0.94
C TYR A 19 -2.70 -5.23 1.90
N THR A 20 -3.82 -5.77 1.42
CA THR A 20 -4.71 -6.56 2.30
C THR A 20 -4.21 -7.98 2.52
N SER A 21 -3.68 -8.64 1.48
CA SER A 21 -3.27 -10.04 1.57
C SER A 21 -1.89 -10.22 2.17
N VAL A 22 -0.95 -9.34 1.86
CA VAL A 22 0.44 -9.47 2.29
C VAL A 22 0.69 -8.71 3.59
N LEU A 23 0.29 -7.44 3.65
CA LEU A 23 0.55 -6.59 4.81
C LEU A 23 -0.57 -6.60 5.84
N ASN A 24 -1.66 -7.31 5.57
CA ASN A 24 -2.82 -7.40 6.47
C ASN A 24 -3.47 -6.05 6.76
N PHE A 25 -3.38 -5.12 5.82
CA PHE A 25 -4.08 -3.84 5.93
C PHE A 25 -5.57 -4.05 5.72
N GLU A 26 -6.35 -3.12 6.23
CA GLU A 26 -7.80 -3.10 6.08
C GLU A 26 -8.21 -2.03 5.08
N ILE A 27 -9.32 -2.27 4.38
CA ILE A 27 -9.95 -1.23 3.59
C ILE A 27 -10.72 -0.33 4.55
N LEU A 28 -10.21 0.89 4.72
CA LEU A 28 -10.81 1.86 5.64
C LEU A 28 -11.89 2.70 4.99
N GLY A 29 -11.89 2.77 3.68
CA GLY A 29 -12.89 3.47 2.90
C GLY A 29 -12.66 3.25 1.42
N LYS A 30 -13.72 3.48 0.62
CA LYS A 30 -13.65 3.26 -0.81
C LYS A 30 -14.66 4.17 -1.50
N PHE A 31 -14.30 4.69 -2.67
CA PHE A 31 -15.27 5.40 -3.52
C PHE A 31 -15.07 5.01 -4.97
N ILE A 32 -16.15 5.05 -5.72
CA ILE A 32 -16.16 4.66 -7.13
C ILE A 32 -16.81 5.77 -7.94
N ASN A 33 -16.17 6.12 -9.04
CA ASN A 33 -16.63 7.11 -10.00
C ASN A 33 -17.04 8.44 -9.37
N HIS A 34 -16.22 8.92 -8.42
CA HIS A 34 -16.40 10.23 -7.85
C HIS A 34 -15.60 11.25 -8.68
N ASN A 35 -16.31 12.03 -9.48
CA ASN A 35 -15.70 12.95 -10.45
C ASN A 35 -14.70 12.25 -11.39
N GLY A 36 -15.00 11.01 -11.79
CA GLY A 36 -14.14 10.23 -12.67
C GLY A 36 -13.02 9.47 -11.99
N TYR A 37 -12.95 9.50 -10.66
CA TYR A 37 -11.95 8.79 -9.88
C TYR A 37 -12.54 7.66 -9.08
N ASP A 38 -11.84 6.53 -9.07
CA ASP A 38 -12.02 5.49 -8.07
C ASP A 38 -10.94 5.70 -7.00
N GLY A 39 -11.22 5.33 -5.77
CA GLY A 39 -10.26 5.47 -4.70
C GLY A 39 -10.45 4.45 -3.59
N VAL A 40 -9.39 4.20 -2.86
CA VAL A 40 -9.39 3.30 -1.70
C VAL A 40 -8.49 3.87 -0.62
N PHE A 41 -8.93 3.73 0.62
CA PHE A 41 -8.11 4.05 1.80
C PHE A 41 -7.71 2.74 2.46
N LEU A 42 -6.42 2.53 2.62
CA LEU A 42 -5.85 1.30 3.17
C LEU A 42 -5.00 1.62 4.39
N GLY A 43 -5.12 0.82 5.42
CA GLY A 43 -4.33 1.02 6.63
C GLY A 43 -4.75 0.08 7.73
N ILE A 44 -4.51 0.51 8.97
CA ILE A 44 -4.84 -0.24 10.18
C ILE A 44 -5.85 0.56 10.98
N LYS A 45 -6.98 -0.04 11.29
CA LYS A 45 -8.03 0.62 12.05
C LYS A 45 -7.49 1.10 13.40
N GLY A 46 -7.79 2.35 13.73
CA GLY A 46 -7.35 2.96 14.97
C GLY A 46 -6.04 3.71 14.88
N GLU A 47 -5.30 3.56 13.79
CA GLU A 47 -4.09 4.35 13.57
C GLU A 47 -4.43 5.72 12.97
N ASN A 48 -3.52 6.66 13.15
CA ASN A 48 -3.69 8.04 12.67
C ASN A 48 -3.00 8.30 11.34
N TRP A 49 -2.85 7.26 10.54
CA TRP A 49 -2.31 7.35 9.19
C TRP A 49 -3.04 6.36 8.28
N HIS A 50 -3.05 6.64 7.00
CA HIS A 50 -3.51 5.69 5.99
C HIS A 50 -2.90 6.03 4.63
N LEU A 51 -2.97 5.04 3.73
CA LEU A 51 -2.62 5.21 2.33
C LEU A 51 -3.89 5.43 1.54
N GLU A 52 -3.81 6.26 0.51
CA GLU A 52 -4.89 6.44 -0.44
C GLU A 52 -4.36 6.17 -1.84
N PHE A 53 -5.05 5.33 -2.58
CA PHE A 53 -4.77 5.12 -3.99
C PHE A 53 -5.96 5.55 -4.80
N THR A 54 -5.71 6.30 -5.87
CA THR A 54 -6.74 6.75 -6.80
C THR A 54 -6.43 6.24 -8.20
N GLN A 55 -7.49 6.02 -8.96
CA GLN A 55 -7.39 5.60 -10.35
C GLN A 55 -8.40 6.38 -11.18
N SER A 56 -7.98 6.77 -12.38
CA SER A 56 -8.83 7.41 -13.37
C SER A 56 -8.42 6.90 -14.76
N ASP A 57 -9.01 7.47 -15.82
CA ASP A 57 -8.62 7.14 -17.19
C ASP A 57 -7.25 7.70 -17.56
N GLU A 58 -6.72 8.61 -16.76
CA GLU A 58 -5.42 9.22 -17.02
C GLU A 58 -4.27 8.40 -16.47
N THR A 59 -3.21 8.30 -17.27
CA THR A 59 -1.97 7.64 -16.85
C THR A 59 -1.23 8.53 -15.85
N PRO A 60 -0.73 7.96 -14.74
CA PRO A 60 0.11 8.72 -13.80
C PRO A 60 1.35 9.27 -14.48
N ASN A 61 1.70 10.52 -14.17
CA ASN A 61 2.87 11.20 -14.73
C ASN A 61 4.16 10.88 -14.00
N SER A 62 4.09 10.29 -12.82
CA SER A 62 5.25 10.01 -11.99
C SER A 62 5.41 8.53 -11.76
N LYS A 63 6.67 8.12 -11.52
CA LYS A 63 7.02 6.76 -11.15
C LYS A 63 7.78 6.81 -9.85
N PHE A 64 7.75 5.71 -9.09
CA PHE A 64 8.67 5.56 -7.98
C PHE A 64 10.09 5.41 -8.53
N ASP A 65 11.01 6.17 -7.96
CA ASP A 65 12.43 5.93 -8.14
C ASP A 65 12.83 4.66 -7.38
N GLU A 66 13.97 4.07 -7.73
CA GLU A 66 14.46 2.87 -7.03
C GLU A 66 14.74 3.10 -5.55
N ASP A 67 15.05 4.34 -5.18
CA ASP A 67 15.32 4.71 -3.79
C ASP A 67 14.08 5.20 -3.04
N ASP A 68 12.95 5.37 -3.72
CA ASP A 68 11.69 5.72 -3.07
C ASP A 68 11.13 4.48 -2.37
N ALA A 69 10.70 4.66 -1.13
CA ALA A 69 10.16 3.56 -0.35
C ALA A 69 9.06 4.02 0.60
N LEU A 70 8.07 3.17 0.77
CA LEU A 70 7.17 3.23 1.90
C LEU A 70 7.70 2.22 2.92
N VAL A 71 7.96 2.68 4.12
CA VAL A 71 8.57 1.83 5.15
C VAL A 71 7.57 1.61 6.27
N PHE A 72 7.29 0.35 6.55
CA PHE A 72 6.37 -0.03 7.60
C PHE A 72 7.12 -0.83 8.67
N TYR A 73 6.91 -0.46 9.92
CA TYR A 73 7.50 -1.16 11.05
C TYR A 73 6.40 -1.87 11.82
N PRO A 74 6.26 -3.19 11.66
CA PRO A 74 5.31 -3.95 12.46
C PRO A 74 5.63 -3.80 13.96
N LYS A 75 4.59 -3.64 14.77
CA LYS A 75 4.77 -3.38 16.21
C LYS A 75 5.21 -4.60 17.00
N THR A 76 4.95 -5.81 16.49
CA THR A 76 5.25 -7.05 17.21
C THR A 76 6.01 -8.02 16.32
N GLN A 77 6.76 -8.93 16.95
CA GLN A 77 7.45 -10.01 16.24
C GLN A 77 6.43 -10.90 15.51
N LYS A 78 5.28 -11.13 16.15
CA LYS A 78 4.22 -11.94 15.55
C LYS A 78 3.73 -11.33 14.22
N SER A 79 3.44 -10.03 14.21
CA SER A 79 3.03 -9.33 12.99
C SER A 79 4.10 -9.38 11.91
N TYR A 80 5.36 -9.19 12.30
CA TYR A 80 6.49 -9.29 11.39
C TYR A 80 6.58 -10.66 10.75
N ASP A 81 6.49 -11.72 11.56
CA ASP A 81 6.55 -13.10 11.09
C ASP A 81 5.39 -13.45 10.17
N GLU A 82 4.19 -12.93 10.46
CA GLU A 82 3.01 -13.13 9.60
C GLU A 82 3.22 -12.51 8.22
N ILE A 83 3.78 -11.31 8.17
CA ILE A 83 4.08 -10.64 6.89
C ILE A 83 5.11 -11.44 6.10
N LEU A 84 6.16 -11.93 6.74
CA LEU A 84 7.15 -12.76 6.07
C LEU A 84 6.52 -14.03 5.49
N ARG A 85 5.63 -14.68 6.24
CA ARG A 85 4.90 -15.85 5.73
C ARG A 85 4.02 -15.50 4.53
N ASN A 86 3.34 -14.35 4.59
CA ASN A 86 2.49 -13.89 3.50
C ASN A 86 3.30 -13.58 2.24
N LEU A 87 4.44 -12.95 2.38
CA LEU A 87 5.34 -12.69 1.24
C LEU A 87 5.72 -13.99 0.52
N LYS A 88 6.04 -15.02 1.29
CA LYS A 88 6.37 -16.32 0.74
C LYS A 88 5.16 -17.01 0.12
N LYS A 89 4.03 -16.99 0.81
CA LYS A 89 2.78 -17.62 0.37
C LYS A 89 2.29 -17.05 -0.97
N PHE A 90 2.36 -15.75 -1.13
CA PHE A 90 1.91 -15.05 -2.34
C PHE A 90 3.03 -14.83 -3.36
N GLU A 91 4.19 -15.44 -3.14
CA GLU A 91 5.33 -15.40 -4.06
C GLU A 91 5.78 -13.98 -4.40
N VAL A 92 5.75 -13.08 -3.40
CA VAL A 92 6.23 -11.72 -3.58
C VAL A 92 7.75 -11.71 -3.46
N PRO A 93 8.47 -11.21 -4.48
CA PRO A 93 9.93 -11.17 -4.41
C PRO A 93 10.40 -10.17 -3.36
N VAL A 94 11.40 -10.57 -2.59
CA VAL A 94 12.08 -9.70 -1.64
C VAL A 94 13.37 -9.24 -2.29
N LEU A 95 13.52 -7.94 -2.46
CA LEU A 95 14.66 -7.35 -3.13
C LEU A 95 15.66 -6.80 -2.09
N GLU A 96 16.92 -6.86 -2.46
CA GLU A 96 17.96 -6.20 -1.67
C GLU A 96 17.94 -4.71 -1.97
N ALA A 97 17.97 -3.87 -0.93
CA ALA A 97 17.95 -2.43 -1.11
C ALA A 97 19.29 -1.94 -1.64
N LYS A 98 19.24 -1.05 -2.62
CA LYS A 98 20.45 -0.34 -3.09
C LYS A 98 21.01 0.57 -2.02
N ASN A 99 20.11 1.27 -1.34
CA ASN A 99 20.45 2.15 -0.23
C ASN A 99 20.55 1.30 1.03
N PRO A 100 21.70 1.26 1.71
CA PRO A 100 21.90 0.41 2.88
C PRO A 100 21.20 0.94 4.14
N TYR A 101 20.63 2.10 4.06
CA TYR A 101 19.93 2.73 5.17
C TYR A 101 18.41 2.64 4.94
#